data_b970df7167d75ab92ccac6cea0ef6096
#
_entry.id   b970df7167d75ab92ccac6cea0ef6096
#
_cell.length_a   1.000
_cell.length_b   1.000
_cell.length_c   1.000
_cell.angle_alpha   90.00
_cell.angle_beta   90.00
_cell.angle_gamma   90.00
#
_symmetry.space_group_name_H-M   'P 1'
#
loop_
_entity.id
_entity.type
_entity.pdbx_description
1 polymer ?
#
loop_
_entity_poly.entity_id
_entity_poly.type
_entity_poly.pdbx_seq_one_letter_code
_entity_poly.pdbx_strand_id
1 'polypeptide(L)'
;MLQYFGVINMTKTKNKLVKILLSIIAVILCIGIILLSLFVASLVAGNKTIQNNIDLQNQHLEYLKNEYYKNYTPCDEQALAKFNIEEAIASGVKFNEVAFLGTHNSYQIYPSKQYEALMKTLDFFAFGLVETKTEFNMDTLTQQLELGIRNLEIDVITQETESGTSFRVCHTPLLDNTSSCYDLKNALEEIKLWSDNNPNHMPITIIVEPKGKVVEINGFKKFSLDYCNQVDTIIRDTLGETLLTPADMLRDYKNFKAMRDADDWLTLQETRGKIMVLLHDCDVTDSYIAQNERLKTQAMFPMLRYDDRNETYTTFVLNNNPDTAVVQNKELIDECKLVVRTRADDYPTFSDERYSKANECGSQIITTDYPRRANKTESHIYDFDGYMFELLK
;
A
#
# COMPACT_ATOMS: atom_id res chain seq x y z
N MET A 1 37.58 67.51 7.84
CA MET A 1 36.28 67.16 8.51
C MET A 1 35.45 66.18 7.68
N LEU A 2 35.33 66.29 6.37
CA LEU A 2 34.52 65.35 5.50
C LEU A 2 35.03 63.92 5.47
N GLN A 3 36.35 63.65 5.52
CA GLN A 3 36.89 62.26 5.57
C GLN A 3 36.58 61.50 6.87
N TYR A 4 36.48 62.20 8.01
CA TYR A 4 36.16 61.60 9.30
C TYR A 4 34.69 61.17 9.37
N PHE A 5 33.76 61.89 8.75
CA PHE A 5 32.33 61.53 8.68
C PHE A 5 32.08 60.30 7.79
N GLY A 6 32.84 60.11 6.70
CA GLY A 6 32.75 58.95 5.85
C GLY A 6 33.16 57.65 6.54
N VAL A 7 34.25 57.68 7.33
CA VAL A 7 34.78 56.50 8.04
C VAL A 7 33.83 56.06 9.20
N ILE A 8 33.24 57.04 9.91
CA ILE A 8 32.27 56.75 11.00
C ILE A 8 30.96 56.14 10.45
N ASN A 9 30.50 56.56 9.28
CA ASN A 9 29.33 56.00 8.61
C ASN A 9 29.61 54.58 8.06
N MET A 10 30.77 54.34 7.49
CA MET A 10 31.15 53.00 7.01
C MET A 10 31.31 51.98 8.15
N THR A 11 31.84 52.35 9.33
CA THR A 11 31.96 51.49 10.50
C THR A 11 30.61 51.20 11.15
N LYS A 12 29.71 52.16 11.24
CA LYS A 12 28.33 51.95 11.70
C LYS A 12 27.55 51.01 10.80
N THR A 13 27.69 51.16 9.47
CA THR A 13 27.04 50.29 8.47
C THR A 13 27.59 48.86 8.52
N LYS A 14 28.91 48.68 8.64
CA LYS A 14 29.55 47.35 8.82
C LYS A 14 29.04 46.66 10.10
N ASN A 15 28.99 47.37 11.21
CA ASN A 15 28.50 46.85 12.49
C ASN A 15 27.01 46.44 12.41
N LYS A 16 26.18 47.17 11.66
CA LYS A 16 24.78 46.83 11.41
C LYS A 16 24.65 45.56 10.57
N LEU A 17 25.43 45.42 9.51
CA LEU A 17 25.48 44.23 8.65
C LEU A 17 25.95 43.01 9.43
N VAL A 18 26.98 43.13 10.27
CA VAL A 18 27.45 42.03 11.15
C VAL A 18 26.36 41.60 12.11
N LYS A 19 25.65 42.53 12.73
CA LYS A 19 24.53 42.19 13.65
C LYS A 19 23.40 41.45 12.92
N ILE A 20 23.03 41.91 11.72
CA ILE A 20 22.01 41.22 10.88
C ILE A 20 22.47 39.81 10.54
N LEU A 21 23.72 39.64 10.11
CA LEU A 21 24.27 38.31 9.79
C LEU A 21 24.27 37.38 11.01
N LEU A 22 24.70 37.88 12.17
CA LEU A 22 24.67 37.11 13.41
C LEU A 22 23.24 36.72 13.81
N SER A 23 22.27 37.63 13.62
CA SER A 23 20.86 37.30 13.85
C SER A 23 20.32 36.23 12.94
N ILE A 24 20.67 36.27 11.63
CA ILE A 24 20.29 35.25 10.67
C ILE A 24 20.89 33.89 11.05
N ILE A 25 22.19 33.88 11.40
CA ILE A 25 22.86 32.65 11.86
C ILE A 25 22.19 32.10 13.12
N ALA A 26 21.86 32.95 14.09
CA ALA A 26 21.18 32.53 15.30
C ALA A 26 19.80 31.92 15.03
N VAL A 27 19.02 32.53 14.10
CA VAL A 27 17.72 31.98 13.68
C VAL A 27 17.90 30.62 13.00
N ILE A 28 18.87 30.47 12.08
CA ILE A 28 19.15 29.19 11.41
C ILE A 28 19.54 28.11 12.43
N LEU A 29 20.38 28.46 13.41
CA LEU A 29 20.77 27.55 14.49
C LEU A 29 19.57 27.13 15.36
N CYS A 30 18.70 28.09 15.71
CA CYS A 30 17.47 27.78 16.46
C CYS A 30 16.55 26.84 15.70
N ILE A 31 16.35 27.06 14.40
CA ILE A 31 15.57 26.17 13.53
C ILE A 31 16.21 24.78 13.51
N GLY A 32 17.53 24.69 13.31
CA GLY A 32 18.26 23.42 13.34
C GLY A 32 18.10 22.64 14.64
N ILE A 33 18.16 23.35 15.79
CA ILE A 33 17.94 22.75 17.11
C ILE A 33 16.51 22.23 17.26
N ILE A 34 15.51 22.97 16.81
CA ILE A 34 14.10 22.57 16.86
C ILE A 34 13.89 21.31 16.02
N LEU A 35 14.35 21.30 14.76
CA LEU A 35 14.23 20.14 13.88
C LEU A 35 14.93 18.91 14.44
N LEU A 36 16.15 19.08 14.97
CA LEU A 36 16.88 17.97 15.60
C LEU A 36 16.15 17.44 16.84
N SER A 37 15.58 18.32 17.66
CA SER A 37 14.82 17.91 18.84
C SER A 37 13.55 17.14 18.47
N LEU A 38 12.81 17.57 17.45
CA LEU A 38 11.64 16.87 16.93
C LEU A 38 12.01 15.54 16.30
N PHE A 39 13.12 15.48 15.56
CA PHE A 39 13.64 14.25 14.98
C PHE A 39 13.99 13.21 16.06
N VAL A 40 14.74 13.61 17.08
CA VAL A 40 15.08 12.73 18.21
C VAL A 40 13.83 12.29 18.98
N ALA A 41 12.88 13.19 19.21
CA ALA A 41 11.61 12.86 19.85
C ALA A 41 10.80 11.84 19.02
N SER A 42 10.77 12.00 17.70
CA SER A 42 10.12 11.06 16.79
C SER A 42 10.80 9.68 16.80
N LEU A 43 12.15 9.62 16.79
CA LEU A 43 12.89 8.36 16.93
C LEU A 43 12.57 7.63 18.25
N VAL A 44 12.53 8.37 19.36
CA VAL A 44 12.21 7.79 20.69
C VAL A 44 10.77 7.29 20.71
N ALA A 45 9.83 8.05 20.17
CA ALA A 45 8.44 7.63 20.07
C ALA A 45 8.29 6.40 19.16
N GLY A 46 8.90 6.42 17.97
CA GLY A 46 8.88 5.31 17.03
C GLY A 46 9.41 4.00 17.64
N ASN A 47 10.53 4.04 18.35
CA ASN A 47 11.08 2.85 19.02
C ASN A 47 10.16 2.31 20.14
N LYS A 48 9.48 3.19 20.89
CA LYS A 48 8.52 2.76 21.93
C LYS A 48 7.27 2.10 21.35
N THR A 49 6.87 2.47 20.14
CA THR A 49 5.65 1.91 19.50
C THR A 49 5.88 0.51 18.94
N ILE A 50 7.11 0.11 18.61
CA ILE A 50 7.41 -1.19 17.99
C ILE A 50 6.86 -2.35 18.81
N GLN A 51 7.28 -2.49 20.07
CA GLN A 51 6.84 -3.60 20.91
C GLN A 51 5.34 -3.53 21.19
N ASN A 52 4.82 -2.34 21.43
CA ASN A 52 3.39 -2.15 21.64
C ASN A 52 2.57 -2.56 20.41
N ASN A 53 3.01 -2.26 19.20
CA ASN A 53 2.32 -2.66 17.98
C ASN A 53 2.33 -4.19 17.80
N ILE A 54 3.45 -4.85 18.09
CA ILE A 54 3.55 -6.31 18.08
C ILE A 54 2.59 -6.93 19.09
N ASP A 55 2.57 -6.42 20.32
CA ASP A 55 1.71 -6.92 21.39
C ASP A 55 0.23 -6.70 21.06
N LEU A 56 -0.14 -5.55 20.54
CA LEU A 56 -1.52 -5.24 20.12
C LEU A 56 -1.97 -6.13 18.96
N GLN A 57 -1.13 -6.35 17.95
CA GLN A 57 -1.44 -7.24 16.84
C GLN A 57 -1.63 -8.70 17.31
N ASN A 58 -0.75 -9.18 18.20
CA ASN A 58 -0.90 -10.52 18.79
C ASN A 58 -2.20 -10.64 19.58
N GLN A 59 -2.53 -9.65 20.43
CA GLN A 59 -3.78 -9.62 21.18
C GLN A 59 -5.00 -9.59 20.25
N HIS A 60 -4.93 -8.83 19.15
CA HIS A 60 -5.99 -8.80 18.16
C HIS A 60 -6.20 -10.15 17.49
N LEU A 61 -5.14 -10.83 17.06
CA LEU A 61 -5.22 -12.17 16.49
C LEU A 61 -5.80 -13.19 17.48
N GLU A 62 -5.38 -13.15 18.73
CA GLU A 62 -5.95 -14.02 19.78
C GLU A 62 -7.44 -13.73 20.01
N TYR A 63 -7.85 -12.47 20.01
CA TYR A 63 -9.26 -12.09 20.08
C TYR A 63 -10.05 -12.63 18.88
N LEU A 64 -9.55 -12.48 17.66
CA LEU A 64 -10.19 -13.00 16.46
C LEU A 64 -10.36 -14.53 16.56
N LYS A 65 -9.29 -15.26 16.90
CA LYS A 65 -9.30 -16.74 17.01
C LYS A 65 -10.23 -17.23 18.11
N ASN A 66 -10.23 -16.60 19.27
CA ASN A 66 -10.83 -17.13 20.46
C ASN A 66 -12.22 -16.57 20.78
N GLU A 67 -12.57 -15.39 20.25
CA GLU A 67 -13.83 -14.71 20.58
C GLU A 67 -14.64 -14.30 19.35
N TYR A 68 -14.04 -13.59 18.41
CA TYR A 68 -14.76 -12.96 17.31
C TYR A 68 -15.45 -13.97 16.40
N TYR A 69 -14.74 -15.01 15.96
CA TYR A 69 -15.27 -16.01 15.04
C TYR A 69 -16.11 -17.12 15.68
N LYS A 70 -16.27 -17.17 17.02
CA LYS A 70 -17.09 -18.21 17.68
C LYS A 70 -18.54 -18.24 17.24
N ASN A 71 -19.13 -17.07 16.99
CA ASN A 71 -20.54 -16.92 16.58
C ASN A 71 -20.63 -16.01 15.34
N TYR A 72 -19.63 -16.07 14.50
CA TYR A 72 -19.52 -15.22 13.32
C TYR A 72 -20.53 -15.66 12.25
N THR A 73 -21.13 -14.67 11.59
CA THR A 73 -21.94 -14.89 10.38
C THR A 73 -21.11 -14.42 9.19
N PRO A 74 -20.87 -15.25 8.19
CA PRO A 74 -20.12 -14.88 7.01
C PRO A 74 -20.68 -13.62 6.35
N CYS A 75 -19.79 -12.85 5.74
CA CYS A 75 -20.12 -11.63 5.04
C CYS A 75 -21.09 -11.91 3.89
N ASP A 76 -22.07 -11.04 3.71
CA ASP A 76 -23.01 -11.10 2.57
C ASP A 76 -22.37 -10.47 1.34
N GLU A 77 -21.60 -11.24 0.59
CA GLU A 77 -20.93 -10.81 -0.64
C GLU A 77 -21.93 -10.25 -1.68
N GLN A 78 -23.17 -10.80 -1.73
CA GLN A 78 -24.18 -10.33 -2.66
C GLN A 78 -24.63 -8.90 -2.34
N ALA A 79 -24.72 -8.54 -1.06
CA ALA A 79 -25.06 -7.17 -0.66
C ALA A 79 -23.96 -6.14 -1.02
N LEU A 80 -22.72 -6.61 -1.26
CA LEU A 80 -21.58 -5.78 -1.64
C LEU A 80 -21.40 -5.63 -3.16
N ALA A 81 -22.09 -6.45 -3.96
CA ALA A 81 -21.96 -6.49 -5.41
C ALA A 81 -23.06 -5.69 -6.11
N LYS A 82 -22.69 -4.93 -7.13
CA LYS A 82 -23.62 -4.20 -8.02
C LYS A 82 -24.21 -5.13 -9.11
N PHE A 83 -24.04 -6.41 -9.00
CA PHE A 83 -24.49 -7.45 -9.91
C PHE A 83 -24.88 -8.72 -9.15
N ASN A 84 -25.60 -9.63 -9.81
CA ASN A 84 -25.92 -10.93 -9.23
C ASN A 84 -24.71 -11.86 -9.35
N ILE A 85 -24.08 -12.20 -8.22
CA ILE A 85 -22.85 -13.01 -8.18
C ILE A 85 -23.09 -14.41 -8.73
N GLU A 86 -24.19 -15.06 -8.38
CA GLU A 86 -24.45 -16.45 -8.82
C GLU A 86 -24.78 -16.49 -10.33
N GLU A 87 -25.43 -15.49 -10.89
CA GLU A 87 -25.63 -15.35 -12.33
C GLU A 87 -24.30 -15.10 -13.06
N ALA A 88 -23.44 -14.25 -12.52
CA ALA A 88 -22.13 -13.97 -13.08
C ALA A 88 -21.24 -15.25 -13.09
N ILE A 89 -21.26 -16.00 -12.00
CA ILE A 89 -20.57 -17.29 -11.89
C ILE A 89 -21.11 -18.28 -12.92
N ALA A 90 -22.45 -18.43 -13.01
CA ALA A 90 -23.09 -19.34 -13.95
C ALA A 90 -22.84 -18.96 -15.44
N SER A 91 -22.62 -17.67 -15.70
CA SER A 91 -22.27 -17.15 -17.02
C SER A 91 -20.80 -17.26 -17.35
N GLY A 92 -19.95 -17.71 -16.38
CA GLY A 92 -18.52 -17.86 -16.58
C GLY A 92 -17.76 -16.52 -16.60
N VAL A 93 -18.24 -15.50 -15.89
CA VAL A 93 -17.55 -14.22 -15.73
C VAL A 93 -16.17 -14.46 -15.16
N LYS A 94 -15.15 -13.84 -15.74
CA LYS A 94 -13.74 -13.99 -15.38
C LYS A 94 -13.33 -12.96 -14.35
N PHE A 95 -12.25 -13.24 -13.62
CA PHE A 95 -11.68 -12.33 -12.63
C PHE A 95 -11.37 -10.94 -13.20
N ASN A 96 -10.81 -10.88 -14.41
CA ASN A 96 -10.44 -9.61 -15.06
C ASN A 96 -11.64 -8.83 -15.64
N GLU A 97 -12.85 -9.35 -15.53
CA GLU A 97 -14.10 -8.67 -15.94
C GLU A 97 -14.82 -8.00 -14.78
N VAL A 98 -14.24 -8.00 -13.58
CA VAL A 98 -14.82 -7.41 -12.37
C VAL A 98 -13.89 -6.35 -11.78
N ALA A 99 -14.47 -5.21 -11.40
CA ALA A 99 -13.80 -4.20 -10.61
C ALA A 99 -14.00 -4.45 -9.12
N PHE A 100 -12.92 -4.35 -8.34
CA PHE A 100 -12.87 -4.52 -6.90
C PHE A 100 -12.34 -3.25 -6.23
N LEU A 101 -13.00 -2.84 -5.16
CA LEU A 101 -12.47 -1.78 -4.31
C LEU A 101 -11.33 -2.29 -3.46
N GLY A 102 -10.28 -1.48 -3.38
CA GLY A 102 -9.12 -1.70 -2.53
C GLY A 102 -8.79 -0.50 -1.65
N THR A 103 -7.89 -0.71 -0.71
CA THR A 103 -7.28 0.36 0.08
C THR A 103 -5.80 0.51 -0.24
N HIS A 104 -5.33 1.75 -0.24
CA HIS A 104 -3.91 2.07 -0.30
C HIS A 104 -3.36 2.16 1.12
N ASN A 105 -2.18 1.62 1.38
CA ASN A 105 -1.60 1.54 2.72
C ASN A 105 -2.60 1.00 3.76
N SER A 106 -3.14 -0.19 3.53
CA SER A 106 -4.24 -0.79 4.31
C SER A 106 -3.94 -0.96 5.81
N TYR A 107 -2.69 -0.86 6.19
CA TYR A 107 -2.18 -0.93 7.57
C TYR A 107 -2.13 0.44 8.26
N GLN A 108 -2.30 1.55 7.51
CA GLN A 108 -2.02 2.90 8.01
C GLN A 108 -2.96 3.28 9.14
N ILE A 109 -2.38 3.76 10.24
CA ILE A 109 -3.07 4.44 11.34
C ILE A 109 -2.42 5.79 11.57
N TYR A 110 -3.09 6.68 12.32
CA TYR A 110 -2.54 8.00 12.60
C TYR A 110 -1.12 7.91 13.18
N PRO A 111 -0.18 8.68 12.63
CA PRO A 111 1.20 8.69 13.11
C PRO A 111 1.32 9.23 14.52
N SER A 112 2.49 9.05 15.15
CA SER A 112 2.77 9.64 16.44
C SER A 112 2.74 11.17 16.35
N LYS A 113 2.28 11.85 17.42
CA LYS A 113 2.26 13.33 17.50
C LYS A 113 3.64 13.96 17.27
N GLN A 114 4.71 13.24 17.63
CA GLN A 114 6.09 13.69 17.45
C GLN A 114 6.49 13.67 15.97
N TYR A 115 6.13 12.61 15.25
CA TYR A 115 6.35 12.51 13.81
C TYR A 115 5.52 13.56 13.05
N GLU A 116 4.25 13.69 13.38
CA GLU A 116 3.36 14.71 12.82
C GLU A 116 3.92 16.13 13.01
N ALA A 117 4.40 16.46 14.22
CA ALA A 117 5.01 17.76 14.51
C ALA A 117 6.31 17.97 13.71
N LEU A 118 7.13 16.92 13.54
CA LEU A 118 8.33 16.97 12.71
C LEU A 118 7.98 17.27 11.26
N MET A 119 7.03 16.52 10.69
CA MET A 119 6.64 16.68 9.29
C MET A 119 6.00 18.04 9.01
N LYS A 120 5.09 18.51 9.85
CA LYS A 120 4.50 19.87 9.75
C LYS A 120 5.53 20.98 9.87
N THR A 121 6.55 20.79 10.72
CA THR A 121 7.64 21.76 10.85
C THR A 121 8.53 21.78 9.61
N LEU A 122 8.85 20.60 9.06
CA LEU A 122 9.61 20.50 7.81
C LEU A 122 8.84 21.14 6.65
N ASP A 123 7.54 20.87 6.54
CA ASP A 123 6.68 21.43 5.50
C ASP A 123 6.60 22.96 5.58
N PHE A 124 6.45 23.49 6.79
CA PHE A 124 6.46 24.95 7.02
C PHE A 124 7.74 25.61 6.50
N PHE A 125 8.91 25.03 6.79
CA PHE A 125 10.20 25.57 6.30
C PHE A 125 10.49 25.26 4.84
N ALA A 126 9.87 24.23 4.29
CA ALA A 126 9.95 23.89 2.87
C ALA A 126 8.86 24.56 2.02
N PHE A 127 8.09 25.51 2.59
CA PHE A 127 7.03 26.26 1.90
C PHE A 127 5.96 25.37 1.25
N GLY A 128 5.53 24.32 1.92
CA GLY A 128 4.51 23.39 1.40
C GLY A 128 5.03 22.36 0.39
N LEU A 129 6.35 22.16 0.30
CA LEU A 129 6.96 21.18 -0.60
C LEU A 129 7.12 19.79 0.04
N VAL A 130 6.96 19.67 1.35
CA VAL A 130 6.99 18.39 2.06
C VAL A 130 5.56 17.91 2.26
N GLU A 131 5.15 16.95 1.45
CA GLU A 131 3.82 16.37 1.57
C GLU A 131 3.67 15.54 2.86
N THR A 132 2.72 15.93 3.70
CA THR A 132 2.35 15.17 4.91
C THR A 132 1.19 14.23 4.59
N LYS A 133 1.47 13.11 3.91
CA LYS A 133 0.45 12.16 3.40
C LYS A 133 0.08 11.04 4.39
N THR A 134 0.29 11.24 5.69
CA THR A 134 0.16 10.16 6.68
C THR A 134 -0.98 10.35 7.68
N GLU A 135 -1.81 11.39 7.52
CA GLU A 135 -2.86 11.72 8.49
C GLU A 135 -4.21 11.02 8.19
N PHE A 136 -4.20 9.87 7.55
CA PHE A 136 -5.40 9.03 7.39
C PHE A 136 -5.29 7.76 8.25
N ASN A 137 -6.43 7.13 8.50
CA ASN A 137 -6.53 5.98 9.39
C ASN A 137 -7.41 4.92 8.74
N MET A 138 -6.86 3.72 8.60
CA MET A 138 -7.58 2.54 8.16
C MET A 138 -8.10 1.74 9.34
N ASP A 139 -9.20 1.04 9.16
CA ASP A 139 -9.66 0.01 10.08
C ASP A 139 -8.72 -1.21 10.05
N THR A 140 -8.92 -2.19 10.94
CA THR A 140 -8.17 -3.45 10.90
C THR A 140 -8.40 -4.18 9.57
N LEU A 141 -7.50 -5.08 9.19
CA LEU A 141 -7.64 -5.83 7.92
C LEU A 141 -8.95 -6.63 7.89
N THR A 142 -9.33 -7.26 9.00
CA THR A 142 -10.63 -7.94 9.16
C THR A 142 -11.80 -6.99 8.88
N GLN A 143 -11.80 -5.80 9.47
CA GLN A 143 -12.89 -4.83 9.28
C GLN A 143 -12.96 -4.31 7.85
N GLN A 144 -11.81 -4.10 7.20
CA GLN A 144 -11.77 -3.71 5.79
C GLN A 144 -12.35 -4.81 4.88
N LEU A 145 -12.01 -6.08 5.13
CA LEU A 145 -12.56 -7.21 4.38
C LEU A 145 -14.07 -7.34 4.58
N GLU A 146 -14.58 -7.08 5.79
CA GLU A 146 -16.02 -7.06 6.07
C GLU A 146 -16.77 -5.93 5.40
N LEU A 147 -16.10 -4.81 5.18
CA LEU A 147 -16.64 -3.71 4.36
C LEU A 147 -16.77 -4.07 2.88
N GLY A 148 -16.11 -5.13 2.42
CA GLY A 148 -16.07 -5.53 1.02
C GLY A 148 -14.78 -5.12 0.31
N ILE A 149 -13.75 -4.63 1.02
CA ILE A 149 -12.44 -4.40 0.42
C ILE A 149 -11.85 -5.76 -0.01
N ARG A 150 -11.40 -5.85 -1.27
CA ARG A 150 -10.80 -7.08 -1.84
C ARG A 150 -9.42 -6.85 -2.45
N ASN A 151 -8.89 -5.65 -2.31
CA ASN A 151 -7.47 -5.38 -2.53
C ASN A 151 -6.89 -4.65 -1.32
N LEU A 152 -5.81 -5.20 -0.76
CA LEU A 152 -5.10 -4.66 0.39
C LEU A 152 -3.66 -4.36 -0.03
N GLU A 153 -3.12 -3.20 0.35
CA GLU A 153 -1.73 -2.84 0.10
C GLU A 153 -0.94 -2.78 1.41
N ILE A 154 0.14 -3.53 1.48
CA ILE A 154 0.97 -3.73 2.67
C ILE A 154 2.42 -3.39 2.35
N ASP A 155 2.93 -2.31 2.92
CA ASP A 155 4.34 -1.92 2.84
C ASP A 155 5.20 -2.83 3.70
N VAL A 156 6.28 -3.35 3.14
CA VAL A 156 7.13 -4.30 3.84
C VAL A 156 8.56 -3.80 3.97
N ILE A 157 9.07 -3.86 5.18
CA ILE A 157 10.44 -3.50 5.54
C ILE A 157 11.12 -4.67 6.24
N THR A 158 12.28 -5.06 5.78
CA THR A 158 13.06 -6.13 6.42
C THR A 158 13.75 -5.63 7.68
N GLN A 159 13.67 -6.40 8.76
CA GLN A 159 14.40 -6.19 9.99
C GLN A 159 15.06 -7.49 10.48
N GLU A 160 16.37 -7.47 10.59
CA GLU A 160 17.13 -8.52 11.27
C GLU A 160 17.03 -8.32 12.79
N THR A 161 16.64 -9.35 13.51
CA THR A 161 16.52 -9.36 14.96
C THR A 161 17.32 -10.51 15.56
N GLU A 162 17.48 -10.55 16.87
CA GLU A 162 18.15 -11.69 17.55
C GLU A 162 17.41 -13.04 17.32
N SER A 163 16.11 -12.98 17.03
CA SER A 163 15.28 -14.15 16.73
C SER A 163 15.23 -14.52 15.25
N GLY A 164 15.90 -13.77 14.37
CA GLY A 164 15.94 -13.96 12.93
C GLY A 164 15.34 -12.79 12.15
N THR A 165 15.06 -13.02 10.85
CA THR A 165 14.48 -12.02 9.97
C THR A 165 13.00 -11.82 10.30
N SER A 166 12.58 -10.58 10.36
CA SER A 166 11.18 -10.14 10.48
C SER A 166 10.84 -9.18 9.35
N PHE A 167 9.60 -9.23 8.88
CA PHE A 167 9.07 -8.31 7.86
C PHE A 167 8.07 -7.40 8.52
N ARG A 168 8.47 -6.14 8.74
CA ARG A 168 7.68 -5.14 9.43
C ARG A 168 6.79 -4.39 8.45
N VAL A 169 5.58 -4.08 8.90
CA VAL A 169 4.58 -3.37 8.11
C VAL A 169 4.44 -1.95 8.67
N CYS A 170 5.07 -0.99 8.01
CA CYS A 170 4.98 0.43 8.33
C CYS A 170 5.51 1.29 7.17
N HIS A 171 5.15 2.58 7.15
CA HIS A 171 5.51 3.46 6.04
C HIS A 171 6.95 4.01 6.16
N THR A 172 7.33 4.50 7.34
CA THR A 172 8.63 5.16 7.56
C THR A 172 9.31 4.58 8.79
N PRO A 173 10.15 3.54 8.62
CA PRO A 173 10.78 2.87 9.76
C PRO A 173 11.57 3.86 10.61
N LEU A 174 11.67 3.61 11.91
CA LEU A 174 12.32 4.42 12.94
C LEU A 174 11.54 5.68 13.36
N LEU A 175 10.97 6.43 12.43
CA LEU A 175 10.28 7.68 12.69
C LEU A 175 8.79 7.48 12.91
N ASP A 176 8.16 6.68 12.06
CA ASP A 176 6.76 6.30 12.15
C ASP A 176 6.62 4.79 11.95
N ASN A 177 6.53 4.08 13.08
CA ASN A 177 6.29 2.63 13.10
C ASN A 177 4.82 2.32 13.42
N THR A 178 3.91 3.30 13.32
CA THR A 178 2.49 3.06 13.58
C THR A 178 1.88 2.20 12.47
N SER A 179 1.15 1.17 12.88
CA SER A 179 0.54 0.21 11.96
C SER A 179 -0.55 -0.57 12.69
N SER A 180 -1.66 -0.85 12.03
CA SER A 180 -2.70 -1.76 12.53
C SER A 180 -2.28 -3.22 12.47
N CYS A 181 -1.27 -3.56 11.64
CA CYS A 181 -0.79 -4.92 11.44
C CYS A 181 0.74 -4.96 11.23
N TYR A 182 1.50 -4.65 12.27
CA TYR A 182 2.93 -4.33 12.23
C TYR A 182 3.86 -5.47 11.77
N ASP A 183 3.43 -6.73 11.83
CA ASP A 183 4.19 -7.89 11.34
C ASP A 183 3.46 -8.54 10.15
N LEU A 184 4.18 -8.79 9.05
CA LEU A 184 3.61 -9.33 7.81
C LEU A 184 2.98 -10.71 8.00
N LYS A 185 3.65 -11.62 8.72
CA LYS A 185 3.11 -12.96 8.93
C LYS A 185 1.79 -12.89 9.67
N ASN A 186 1.73 -12.10 10.73
CA ASN A 186 0.50 -11.90 11.50
C ASN A 186 -0.60 -11.21 10.67
N ALA A 187 -0.24 -10.28 9.78
CA ALA A 187 -1.19 -9.67 8.85
C ALA A 187 -1.79 -10.70 7.88
N LEU A 188 -0.96 -11.58 7.34
CA LEU A 188 -1.42 -12.69 6.49
C LEU A 188 -2.27 -13.70 7.28
N GLU A 189 -1.92 -13.98 8.55
CA GLU A 189 -2.76 -14.83 9.43
C GLU A 189 -4.13 -14.21 9.68
N GLU A 190 -4.23 -12.89 9.88
CA GLU A 190 -5.50 -12.18 10.05
C GLU A 190 -6.37 -12.32 8.79
N ILE A 191 -5.80 -12.05 7.60
CA ILE A 191 -6.50 -12.20 6.33
C ILE A 191 -6.94 -13.64 6.09
N LYS A 192 -6.06 -14.62 6.36
CA LYS A 192 -6.35 -16.04 6.24
C LYS A 192 -7.51 -16.46 7.15
N LEU A 193 -7.48 -16.01 8.39
CA LEU A 193 -8.52 -16.32 9.38
C LEU A 193 -9.88 -15.76 8.94
N TRP A 194 -9.91 -14.54 8.38
CA TRP A 194 -11.13 -14.00 7.79
C TRP A 194 -11.60 -14.84 6.60
N SER A 195 -10.70 -15.19 5.68
CA SER A 195 -10.99 -16.01 4.51
C SER A 195 -11.57 -17.38 4.89
N ASP A 196 -11.01 -18.05 5.90
CA ASP A 196 -11.50 -19.34 6.36
C ASP A 196 -12.92 -19.28 6.93
N ASN A 197 -13.29 -18.14 7.52
CA ASN A 197 -14.63 -17.90 8.02
C ASN A 197 -15.61 -17.36 6.97
N ASN A 198 -15.12 -17.06 5.77
CA ASN A 198 -15.87 -16.57 4.61
C ASN A 198 -15.54 -17.39 3.34
N PRO A 199 -15.73 -18.70 3.30
CA PRO A 199 -15.16 -19.59 2.27
C PRO A 199 -15.62 -19.28 0.85
N ASN A 200 -16.68 -18.51 0.71
CA ASN A 200 -17.25 -18.11 -0.59
C ASN A 200 -17.01 -16.63 -0.93
N HIS A 201 -16.03 -15.99 -0.28
CA HIS A 201 -15.73 -14.59 -0.57
C HIS A 201 -15.24 -14.38 -2.01
N MET A 202 -15.48 -13.17 -2.56
CA MET A 202 -14.87 -12.74 -3.81
C MET A 202 -13.33 -12.72 -3.69
N PRO A 203 -12.59 -12.94 -4.79
CA PRO A 203 -11.12 -13.06 -4.73
C PRO A 203 -10.47 -11.85 -4.05
N ILE A 204 -9.52 -12.13 -3.16
CA ILE A 204 -8.71 -11.10 -2.49
C ILE A 204 -7.36 -10.98 -3.21
N THR A 205 -6.91 -9.76 -3.42
CA THR A 205 -5.55 -9.46 -3.85
C THR A 205 -4.80 -8.71 -2.75
N ILE A 206 -3.57 -9.09 -2.47
CA ILE A 206 -2.69 -8.42 -1.50
C ILE A 206 -1.49 -7.87 -2.26
N ILE A 207 -1.30 -6.57 -2.27
CA ILE A 207 -0.10 -5.93 -2.82
C ILE A 207 0.94 -5.87 -1.69
N VAL A 208 2.07 -6.53 -1.88
CA VAL A 208 3.25 -6.41 -1.03
C VAL A 208 4.17 -5.39 -1.68
N GLU A 209 4.38 -4.25 -1.01
CA GLU A 209 5.30 -3.20 -1.46
C GLU A 209 6.58 -3.17 -0.62
N PRO A 210 7.69 -3.75 -1.10
CA PRO A 210 8.97 -3.65 -0.41
C PRO A 210 9.51 -2.22 -0.47
N LYS A 211 9.83 -1.64 0.70
CA LYS A 211 10.40 -0.29 0.75
C LYS A 211 11.89 -0.31 0.44
N GLY A 212 12.28 0.26 -0.70
CA GLY A 212 13.66 0.26 -1.22
C GLY A 212 14.61 1.24 -0.51
N LYS A 213 14.10 2.34 0.05
CA LYS A 213 14.91 3.39 0.69
C LYS A 213 14.88 3.23 2.22
N VAL A 214 15.72 2.36 2.75
CA VAL A 214 15.81 2.09 4.19
C VAL A 214 17.18 2.51 4.72
N VAL A 215 17.19 3.21 5.85
CA VAL A 215 18.43 3.48 6.60
C VAL A 215 18.76 2.22 7.42
N GLU A 216 19.90 1.59 7.12
CA GLU A 216 20.30 0.33 7.76
C GLU A 216 20.82 0.53 9.19
N ILE A 217 19.91 0.82 10.12
CA ILE A 217 20.17 0.91 11.56
C ILE A 217 19.08 0.11 12.32
N ASN A 218 19.34 -0.27 13.55
CA ASN A 218 18.41 -1.06 14.38
C ASN A 218 17.93 -2.36 13.71
N GLY A 219 18.80 -3.00 12.93
CA GLY A 219 18.50 -4.24 12.22
C GLY A 219 17.71 -4.05 10.92
N PHE A 220 17.23 -2.86 10.58
CA PHE A 220 16.59 -2.62 9.29
C PHE A 220 17.58 -2.83 8.14
N LYS A 221 17.11 -3.51 7.09
CA LYS A 221 17.90 -3.89 5.92
C LYS A 221 17.21 -3.50 4.63
N LYS A 222 18.02 -3.19 3.60
CA LYS A 222 17.53 -3.05 2.25
C LYS A 222 16.94 -4.39 1.79
N PHE A 223 15.77 -4.34 1.16
CA PHE A 223 15.10 -5.52 0.63
C PHE A 223 15.95 -6.16 -0.48
N SER A 224 16.17 -7.47 -0.42
CA SER A 224 16.97 -8.25 -1.35
C SER A 224 16.16 -9.41 -1.94
N LEU A 225 16.72 -10.08 -2.96
CA LEU A 225 16.08 -11.27 -3.52
C LEU A 225 15.93 -12.40 -2.49
N ASP A 226 16.90 -12.56 -1.58
CA ASP A 226 16.82 -13.56 -0.51
C ASP A 226 15.66 -13.25 0.45
N TYR A 227 15.45 -11.98 0.78
CA TYR A 227 14.30 -11.57 1.59
C TYR A 227 12.97 -11.72 0.83
N CYS A 228 12.97 -11.46 -0.46
CA CYS A 228 11.80 -11.73 -1.32
C CYS A 228 11.40 -13.22 -1.30
N ASN A 229 12.39 -14.12 -1.39
CA ASN A 229 12.16 -15.57 -1.29
C ASN A 229 11.68 -16.01 0.11
N GLN A 230 12.13 -15.34 1.18
CA GLN A 230 11.60 -15.58 2.51
C GLN A 230 10.14 -15.12 2.63
N VAL A 231 9.78 -13.99 2.03
CA VAL A 231 8.39 -13.52 1.95
C VAL A 231 7.53 -14.53 1.18
N ASP A 232 7.99 -15.06 0.05
CA ASP A 232 7.32 -16.14 -0.69
C ASP A 232 7.03 -17.36 0.22
N THR A 233 8.01 -17.76 1.03
CA THR A 233 7.86 -18.89 1.96
C THR A 233 6.80 -18.58 3.01
N ILE A 234 6.83 -17.40 3.62
CA ILE A 234 5.83 -16.96 4.61
C ILE A 234 4.42 -16.96 4.01
N ILE A 235 4.27 -16.45 2.78
CA ILE A 235 3.00 -16.43 2.06
C ILE A 235 2.46 -17.85 1.87
N ARG A 236 3.27 -18.79 1.36
CA ARG A 236 2.87 -20.18 1.15
C ARG A 236 2.49 -20.87 2.44
N ASP A 237 3.33 -20.73 3.47
CA ASP A 237 3.13 -21.40 4.75
C ASP A 237 1.89 -20.87 5.49
N THR A 238 1.58 -19.57 5.34
CA THR A 238 0.46 -18.94 6.05
C THR A 238 -0.85 -19.13 5.29
N LEU A 239 -0.89 -18.89 3.98
CA LEU A 239 -2.13 -18.92 3.22
C LEU A 239 -2.52 -20.34 2.78
N GLY A 240 -1.56 -21.25 2.61
CA GLY A 240 -1.83 -22.65 2.26
C GLY A 240 -2.72 -22.80 1.04
N GLU A 241 -3.80 -23.57 1.15
CA GLU A 241 -4.73 -23.88 0.05
C GLU A 241 -5.57 -22.70 -0.43
N THR A 242 -5.68 -21.62 0.35
CA THR A 242 -6.38 -20.40 -0.09
C THR A 242 -5.53 -19.55 -1.04
N LEU A 243 -4.20 -19.76 -1.05
CA LEU A 243 -3.30 -19.07 -1.98
C LEU A 243 -3.56 -19.54 -3.40
N LEU A 244 -3.79 -18.61 -4.32
CA LEU A 244 -3.77 -18.82 -5.76
C LEU A 244 -2.46 -18.28 -6.31
N THR A 245 -1.59 -19.20 -6.72
CA THR A 245 -0.24 -18.85 -7.20
C THR A 245 -0.24 -18.50 -8.70
N PRO A 246 0.86 -17.88 -9.20
CA PRO A 246 1.06 -17.74 -10.64
C PRO A 246 0.99 -19.07 -11.39
N ALA A 247 1.49 -20.18 -10.81
CA ALA A 247 1.43 -21.50 -11.42
C ALA A 247 -0.01 -21.99 -11.63
N ASP A 248 -0.89 -21.76 -10.64
CA ASP A 248 -2.30 -22.15 -10.70
C ASP A 248 -3.03 -21.37 -11.79
N MET A 249 -2.75 -20.07 -11.93
CA MET A 249 -3.35 -19.24 -12.98
C MET A 249 -2.80 -19.57 -14.37
N LEU A 250 -1.49 -19.82 -14.48
CA LEU A 250 -0.84 -20.12 -15.77
C LEU A 250 -1.31 -21.45 -16.37
N ARG A 251 -1.62 -22.42 -15.52
CA ARG A 251 -2.02 -23.78 -15.98
C ARG A 251 -1.01 -24.36 -16.99
N ASP A 252 -1.49 -24.84 -18.14
CA ASP A 252 -0.67 -25.47 -19.18
C ASP A 252 -0.12 -24.50 -20.22
N TYR A 253 -0.45 -23.22 -20.12
CA TYR A 253 0.05 -22.23 -21.07
C TYR A 253 1.58 -22.09 -21.00
N LYS A 254 2.19 -21.84 -22.18
CA LYS A 254 3.64 -21.64 -22.27
C LYS A 254 4.14 -20.44 -21.45
N ASN A 255 3.33 -19.38 -21.36
CA ASN A 255 3.58 -18.17 -20.59
C ASN A 255 2.27 -17.37 -20.42
N PHE A 256 2.27 -16.33 -19.59
CA PHE A 256 1.08 -15.52 -19.33
C PHE A 256 0.61 -14.73 -20.56
N LYS A 257 1.51 -14.29 -21.42
CA LYS A 257 1.08 -13.64 -22.66
C LYS A 257 0.22 -14.58 -23.52
N ALA A 258 0.57 -15.85 -23.63
CA ALA A 258 -0.22 -16.82 -24.39
C ALA A 258 -1.59 -17.10 -23.73
N MET A 259 -1.68 -17.07 -22.39
CA MET A 259 -2.94 -17.17 -21.66
C MET A 259 -3.82 -15.94 -21.93
N ARG A 260 -3.23 -14.73 -21.83
CA ARG A 260 -3.94 -13.47 -22.10
C ARG A 260 -4.40 -13.36 -23.57
N ASP A 261 -3.54 -13.74 -24.53
CA ASP A 261 -3.88 -13.75 -25.96
C ASP A 261 -5.06 -14.69 -26.26
N ALA A 262 -5.22 -15.77 -25.48
CA ALA A 262 -6.37 -16.67 -25.53
C ALA A 262 -7.58 -16.15 -24.72
N ASP A 263 -7.43 -15.02 -24.04
CA ASP A 263 -8.41 -14.48 -23.10
C ASP A 263 -8.89 -15.52 -22.07
N ASP A 264 -7.98 -16.37 -21.59
CA ASP A 264 -8.31 -17.50 -20.71
C ASP A 264 -7.93 -17.24 -19.24
N TRP A 265 -8.43 -16.12 -18.71
CA TRP A 265 -8.37 -15.83 -17.28
C TRP A 265 -9.24 -16.81 -16.49
N LEU A 266 -8.86 -17.05 -15.24
CA LEU A 266 -9.69 -17.82 -14.31
C LEU A 266 -11.03 -17.11 -14.09
N THR A 267 -12.10 -17.91 -14.00
CA THR A 267 -13.45 -17.44 -13.74
C THR A 267 -13.63 -17.02 -12.27
N LEU A 268 -14.70 -16.29 -11.96
CA LEU A 268 -15.08 -16.00 -10.57
C LEU A 268 -15.28 -17.29 -9.76
N GLN A 269 -15.80 -18.36 -10.36
CA GLN A 269 -15.95 -19.65 -9.69
C GLN A 269 -14.60 -20.25 -9.26
N GLU A 270 -13.56 -20.13 -10.09
CA GLU A 270 -12.23 -20.67 -9.82
C GLU A 270 -11.43 -19.79 -8.86
N THR A 271 -11.73 -18.50 -8.80
CA THR A 271 -11.04 -17.53 -7.92
C THR A 271 -11.77 -17.25 -6.61
N ARG A 272 -13.04 -17.68 -6.47
CA ARG A 272 -13.84 -17.52 -5.24
C ARG A 272 -13.16 -18.23 -4.07
N GLY A 273 -13.06 -17.55 -2.92
CA GLY A 273 -12.38 -18.08 -1.73
C GLY A 273 -10.85 -18.12 -1.85
N LYS A 274 -10.26 -17.49 -2.87
CA LYS A 274 -8.82 -17.48 -3.11
C LYS A 274 -8.19 -16.11 -2.82
N ILE A 275 -6.91 -16.15 -2.49
CA ILE A 275 -6.06 -15.00 -2.21
C ILE A 275 -4.89 -15.01 -3.17
N MET A 276 -4.69 -13.94 -3.93
CA MET A 276 -3.53 -13.69 -4.78
C MET A 276 -2.63 -12.66 -4.13
N VAL A 277 -1.32 -12.87 -4.17
CA VAL A 277 -0.36 -11.90 -3.66
C VAL A 277 0.42 -11.30 -4.83
N LEU A 278 0.49 -9.96 -4.85
CA LEU A 278 1.13 -9.19 -5.92
C LEU A 278 2.41 -8.55 -5.35
N LEU A 279 3.54 -8.73 -6.02
CA LEU A 279 4.78 -8.02 -5.70
C LEU A 279 4.77 -6.68 -6.43
N HIS A 280 4.68 -5.58 -5.67
CA HIS A 280 4.81 -4.24 -6.24
C HIS A 280 6.19 -4.08 -6.88
N ASP A 281 6.25 -3.48 -8.07
CA ASP A 281 7.49 -3.21 -8.79
C ASP A 281 8.54 -2.50 -7.91
N CYS A 282 9.71 -3.14 -7.77
CA CYS A 282 10.80 -2.71 -6.89
C CYS A 282 12.17 -3.19 -7.43
N ASP A 283 13.26 -2.81 -6.77
CA ASP A 283 14.65 -3.10 -7.19
C ASP A 283 14.95 -4.61 -7.42
N VAL A 284 14.16 -5.52 -6.85
CA VAL A 284 14.38 -6.97 -6.95
C VAL A 284 13.43 -7.68 -7.92
N THR A 285 12.47 -6.97 -8.50
CA THR A 285 11.42 -7.56 -9.35
C THR A 285 11.99 -8.33 -10.53
N ASP A 286 12.94 -7.76 -11.27
CA ASP A 286 13.58 -8.44 -12.40
C ASP A 286 14.30 -9.73 -11.98
N SER A 287 15.02 -9.67 -10.86
CA SER A 287 15.72 -10.84 -10.32
C SER A 287 14.75 -11.90 -9.82
N TYR A 288 13.61 -11.51 -9.26
CA TYR A 288 12.56 -12.41 -8.82
C TYR A 288 11.92 -13.13 -10.02
N ILE A 289 11.62 -12.41 -11.09
CA ILE A 289 11.09 -12.98 -12.35
C ILE A 289 12.12 -13.93 -12.98
N ALA A 290 13.41 -13.54 -13.02
CA ALA A 290 14.47 -14.30 -13.65
C ALA A 290 14.73 -15.68 -12.99
N GLN A 291 14.29 -15.91 -11.75
CA GLN A 291 14.35 -17.24 -11.12
C GLN A 291 13.52 -18.28 -11.90
N ASN A 292 12.38 -17.87 -12.44
CA ASN A 292 11.53 -18.66 -13.32
C ASN A 292 10.59 -17.73 -14.08
N GLU A 293 10.88 -17.39 -15.33
CA GLU A 293 10.08 -16.47 -16.16
C GLU A 293 8.63 -16.93 -16.40
N ARG A 294 8.34 -18.20 -16.15
CA ARG A 294 6.97 -18.72 -16.12
C ARG A 294 6.27 -18.56 -14.78
N LEU A 295 6.97 -18.02 -13.81
CA LEU A 295 6.50 -17.81 -12.43
C LEU A 295 5.95 -19.06 -11.74
N LYS A 296 6.39 -20.25 -12.12
CA LYS A 296 5.85 -21.51 -11.59
C LYS A 296 6.32 -21.84 -10.17
N THR A 297 7.41 -21.23 -9.74
CA THR A 297 7.97 -21.43 -8.40
C THR A 297 7.69 -20.27 -7.45
N GLN A 298 7.27 -19.14 -7.97
CA GLN A 298 6.97 -17.93 -7.21
C GLN A 298 5.57 -17.97 -6.57
N ALA A 299 5.41 -17.39 -5.39
CA ALA A 299 4.13 -17.21 -4.73
C ALA A 299 3.40 -15.93 -5.17
N MET A 300 4.17 -14.92 -5.55
CA MET A 300 3.65 -13.59 -5.89
C MET A 300 3.64 -13.37 -7.41
N PHE A 301 2.60 -12.67 -7.89
CA PHE A 301 2.53 -12.12 -9.23
C PHE A 301 3.27 -10.79 -9.28
N PRO A 302 4.22 -10.56 -10.20
CA PRO A 302 4.78 -9.22 -10.39
C PRO A 302 3.69 -8.24 -10.85
N MET A 303 3.56 -7.10 -10.16
CA MET A 303 2.73 -5.99 -10.57
C MET A 303 3.62 -4.92 -11.19
N LEU A 304 3.62 -4.84 -12.51
CA LEU A 304 4.60 -4.13 -13.33
C LEU A 304 4.09 -2.78 -13.80
N ARG A 305 4.86 -2.13 -14.68
CA ARG A 305 4.54 -0.82 -15.25
C ARG A 305 3.95 -0.94 -16.66
N TYR A 306 3.40 0.15 -17.16
CA TYR A 306 2.84 0.22 -18.52
C TYR A 306 3.83 -0.26 -19.60
N ASP A 307 5.11 0.05 -19.46
CA ASP A 307 6.14 -0.30 -20.46
C ASP A 307 6.37 -1.82 -20.55
N ASP A 308 6.07 -2.56 -19.50
CA ASP A 308 6.23 -4.02 -19.43
C ASP A 308 5.00 -4.81 -19.91
N ARG A 309 3.98 -4.12 -20.45
CA ARG A 309 2.69 -4.73 -20.83
C ARG A 309 2.76 -5.88 -21.84
N ASN A 310 3.79 -5.88 -22.66
CA ASN A 310 3.98 -6.89 -23.71
C ASN A 310 4.86 -8.07 -23.28
N GLU A 311 5.43 -8.01 -22.07
CA GLU A 311 6.29 -9.07 -21.58
C GLU A 311 5.50 -10.37 -21.35
N THR A 312 6.21 -11.49 -21.46
CA THR A 312 5.59 -12.81 -21.42
C THR A 312 5.04 -13.21 -20.05
N TYR A 313 5.50 -12.54 -19.00
CA TYR A 313 5.17 -12.79 -17.59
C TYR A 313 4.19 -11.76 -17.01
N THR A 314 3.86 -10.68 -17.71
CA THR A 314 2.99 -9.63 -17.17
C THR A 314 1.54 -10.08 -17.09
N THR A 315 0.93 -9.88 -15.95
CA THR A 315 -0.50 -10.11 -15.66
C THR A 315 -1.16 -8.91 -15.02
N PHE A 316 -0.47 -8.26 -14.09
CA PHE A 316 -0.95 -7.10 -13.33
C PHE A 316 -0.10 -5.87 -13.65
N VAL A 317 -0.77 -4.74 -13.88
CA VAL A 317 -0.12 -3.46 -14.19
C VAL A 317 -0.56 -2.38 -13.23
N LEU A 318 0.43 -1.62 -12.75
CA LEU A 318 0.25 -0.46 -11.89
C LEU A 318 0.11 0.81 -12.76
N ASN A 319 -1.03 1.47 -12.69
CA ASN A 319 -1.30 2.75 -13.32
C ASN A 319 -2.03 3.67 -12.34
N ASN A 320 -1.29 4.23 -11.38
CA ASN A 320 -1.82 4.96 -10.24
C ASN A 320 -2.49 6.29 -10.57
N ASN A 321 -2.23 6.85 -11.74
CA ASN A 321 -2.82 8.10 -12.15
C ASN A 321 -4.06 7.84 -13.02
N PRO A 322 -5.29 8.16 -12.56
CA PRO A 322 -6.51 7.99 -13.34
C PRO A 322 -6.48 8.72 -14.70
N ASP A 323 -5.78 9.86 -14.81
CA ASP A 323 -5.66 10.58 -16.10
C ASP A 323 -4.95 9.72 -17.15
N THR A 324 -3.87 9.05 -16.77
CA THR A 324 -3.17 8.12 -17.68
C THR A 324 -3.95 6.82 -17.84
N ALA A 325 -4.63 6.35 -16.80
CA ALA A 325 -5.44 5.13 -16.85
C ALA A 325 -6.60 5.25 -17.86
N VAL A 326 -7.31 6.37 -17.87
CA VAL A 326 -8.39 6.61 -18.86
C VAL A 326 -7.88 6.50 -20.30
N VAL A 327 -6.62 6.92 -20.57
CA VAL A 327 -6.03 6.89 -21.91
C VAL A 327 -5.43 5.50 -22.24
N GLN A 328 -4.72 4.90 -21.28
CA GLN A 328 -3.90 3.70 -21.51
C GLN A 328 -4.67 2.40 -21.32
N ASN A 329 -5.72 2.39 -20.49
CA ASN A 329 -6.41 1.14 -20.14
C ASN A 329 -7.09 0.46 -21.34
N LYS A 330 -7.46 1.22 -22.39
CA LYS A 330 -7.96 0.60 -23.60
C LYS A 330 -6.94 -0.39 -24.18
N GLU A 331 -5.66 0.00 -24.25
CA GLU A 331 -4.59 -0.91 -24.70
C GLU A 331 -4.32 -2.01 -23.67
N LEU A 332 -4.19 -1.63 -22.38
CA LEU A 332 -3.86 -2.58 -21.32
C LEU A 332 -4.94 -3.66 -21.13
N ILE A 333 -6.21 -3.26 -21.11
CA ILE A 333 -7.34 -4.15 -20.79
C ILE A 333 -7.90 -4.79 -22.05
N ASP A 334 -8.22 -3.99 -23.08
CA ASP A 334 -8.91 -4.50 -24.28
C ASP A 334 -7.97 -5.26 -25.21
N GLU A 335 -6.74 -4.78 -25.39
CA GLU A 335 -5.78 -5.36 -26.33
C GLU A 335 -4.83 -6.35 -25.63
N CYS A 336 -4.25 -5.99 -24.49
CA CYS A 336 -3.31 -6.83 -23.76
C CYS A 336 -3.96 -7.78 -22.76
N LYS A 337 -5.25 -7.63 -22.46
CA LYS A 337 -6.01 -8.45 -21.47
C LYS A 337 -5.35 -8.49 -20.09
N LEU A 338 -4.82 -7.37 -19.64
CA LEU A 338 -4.16 -7.21 -18.34
C LEU A 338 -5.14 -6.77 -17.25
N VAL A 339 -4.83 -7.09 -16.00
CA VAL A 339 -5.49 -6.53 -14.83
C VAL A 339 -4.76 -5.26 -14.42
N VAL A 340 -5.48 -4.17 -14.30
CA VAL A 340 -4.92 -2.85 -14.01
C VAL A 340 -5.35 -2.36 -12.64
N ARG A 341 -4.39 -1.82 -11.89
CA ARG A 341 -4.63 -1.11 -10.63
C ARG A 341 -4.47 0.39 -10.85
N THR A 342 -5.45 1.18 -10.35
CA THR A 342 -5.38 2.64 -10.27
C THR A 342 -5.71 3.15 -8.86
N ARG A 343 -5.52 4.46 -8.61
CA ARG A 343 -5.86 5.12 -7.34
C ARG A 343 -6.93 6.18 -7.58
N ALA A 344 -8.04 6.07 -6.84
CA ALA A 344 -9.14 7.03 -6.88
C ALA A 344 -8.76 8.40 -6.29
N ASP A 345 -7.85 8.38 -5.32
CA ASP A 345 -7.42 9.56 -4.58
C ASP A 345 -5.93 9.46 -4.19
N ASP A 346 -5.43 10.50 -3.55
CA ASP A 346 -4.06 10.58 -3.03
C ASP A 346 -4.09 11.55 -1.85
N TYR A 347 -4.28 11.00 -0.63
CA TYR A 347 -4.43 11.81 0.58
C TYR A 347 -3.31 12.87 0.70
N PRO A 348 -3.58 14.10 1.09
CA PRO A 348 -4.87 14.67 1.48
C PRO A 348 -5.69 15.21 0.30
N THR A 349 -5.30 14.92 -0.92
CA THR A 349 -5.95 15.48 -2.12
C THR A 349 -7.11 14.59 -2.54
N PHE A 350 -8.31 15.12 -2.45
CA PHE A 350 -9.51 14.55 -3.03
C PHE A 350 -10.06 15.48 -4.10
N SER A 351 -10.52 14.94 -5.22
CA SER A 351 -11.25 15.70 -6.23
C SER A 351 -12.32 14.84 -6.90
N ASP A 352 -13.48 15.43 -7.15
CA ASP A 352 -14.56 14.76 -7.88
C ASP A 352 -14.14 14.37 -9.29
N GLU A 353 -13.26 15.17 -9.92
CA GLU A 353 -12.73 14.88 -11.25
C GLU A 353 -11.87 13.60 -11.25
N ARG A 354 -10.95 13.47 -10.26
CA ARG A 354 -10.11 12.28 -10.11
C ARG A 354 -10.94 11.04 -9.79
N TYR A 355 -11.94 11.19 -8.92
CA TYR A 355 -12.90 10.15 -8.59
C TYR A 355 -13.65 9.66 -9.84
N SER A 356 -14.22 10.58 -10.64
CA SER A 356 -14.93 10.25 -11.88
C SER A 356 -14.02 9.49 -12.86
N LYS A 357 -12.79 9.97 -13.07
CA LYS A 357 -11.81 9.31 -13.94
C LYS A 357 -11.43 7.92 -13.45
N ALA A 358 -11.31 7.72 -12.16
CA ALA A 358 -11.05 6.39 -11.60
C ALA A 358 -12.19 5.40 -11.85
N ASN A 359 -13.45 5.87 -11.81
CA ASN A 359 -14.60 5.05 -12.20
C ASN A 359 -14.65 4.76 -13.71
N GLU A 360 -14.29 5.76 -14.53
CA GLU A 360 -14.39 5.67 -16.00
C GLU A 360 -13.26 4.85 -16.65
N CYS A 361 -12.14 4.66 -15.94
CA CYS A 361 -10.94 4.06 -16.54
C CYS A 361 -11.03 2.55 -16.76
N GLY A 362 -12.03 1.86 -16.20
CA GLY A 362 -12.25 0.41 -16.37
C GLY A 362 -11.23 -0.48 -15.66
N SER A 363 -10.47 0.06 -14.68
CA SER A 363 -9.51 -0.73 -13.91
C SER A 363 -10.21 -1.77 -13.03
N GLN A 364 -9.63 -2.96 -12.94
CA GLN A 364 -10.13 -4.05 -12.10
C GLN A 364 -9.82 -3.84 -10.61
N ILE A 365 -8.80 -3.07 -10.28
CA ILE A 365 -8.44 -2.74 -8.91
C ILE A 365 -8.41 -1.22 -8.79
N ILE A 366 -9.29 -0.67 -7.96
CA ILE A 366 -9.33 0.76 -7.66
C ILE A 366 -9.10 0.95 -6.18
N THR A 367 -7.96 1.55 -5.80
CA THR A 367 -7.61 1.77 -4.40
C THR A 367 -7.89 3.19 -3.95
N THR A 368 -8.27 3.35 -2.68
CA THR A 368 -8.62 4.62 -2.05
C THR A 368 -7.98 4.76 -0.66
N ASP A 369 -7.72 5.99 -0.24
CA ASP A 369 -7.44 6.37 1.15
C ASP A 369 -8.72 6.70 1.94
N TYR A 370 -9.89 6.67 1.29
CA TYR A 370 -11.20 7.02 1.85
C TYR A 370 -12.25 5.91 1.69
N PRO A 371 -12.00 4.68 2.19
CA PRO A 371 -13.02 3.66 2.21
C PRO A 371 -14.12 4.03 3.22
N ARG A 372 -15.33 3.44 3.06
CA ARG A 372 -16.40 3.60 4.03
C ARG A 372 -15.89 3.38 5.45
N ARG A 373 -16.24 4.26 6.39
CA ARG A 373 -15.94 4.22 7.83
C ARG A 373 -14.51 4.57 8.26
N ALA A 374 -13.48 4.45 7.43
CA ALA A 374 -12.09 4.61 7.87
C ALA A 374 -11.73 6.06 8.26
N ASN A 375 -12.34 7.05 7.63
CA ASN A 375 -12.07 8.44 7.93
C ASN A 375 -13.30 9.17 8.48
N LYS A 376 -13.11 9.89 9.60
CA LYS A 376 -14.16 10.70 10.24
C LYS A 376 -14.64 11.90 9.40
N THR A 377 -13.98 12.21 8.31
CA THR A 377 -14.42 13.22 7.34
C THR A 377 -15.38 12.56 6.35
N GLU A 378 -16.62 12.43 6.75
CA GLU A 378 -17.73 11.79 6.00
C GLU A 378 -18.02 12.40 4.61
N SER A 379 -17.31 13.44 4.19
CA SER A 379 -17.56 14.13 2.92
C SER A 379 -16.95 13.44 1.70
N HIS A 380 -16.04 12.50 1.88
CA HIS A 380 -15.32 11.84 0.80
C HIS A 380 -15.22 10.33 1.06
N ILE A 381 -16.07 9.58 0.38
CA ILE A 381 -16.08 8.11 0.40
C ILE A 381 -16.00 7.67 -1.06
N TYR A 382 -15.12 6.71 -1.36
CA TYR A 382 -15.04 6.06 -2.65
C TYR A 382 -15.76 4.71 -2.61
N ASP A 383 -16.69 4.48 -3.51
CA ASP A 383 -17.35 3.21 -3.76
C ASP A 383 -17.97 3.19 -5.19
N PHE A 384 -18.55 2.08 -5.62
CA PHE A 384 -19.27 1.94 -6.89
C PHE A 384 -20.77 2.17 -6.68
N ASP A 385 -21.21 3.42 -6.47
CA ASP A 385 -22.61 3.78 -6.16
C ASP A 385 -23.17 3.01 -4.94
N GLY A 386 -22.36 2.86 -3.90
CA GLY A 386 -22.71 2.15 -2.68
C GLY A 386 -22.30 0.68 -2.65
N TYR A 387 -21.68 0.18 -3.71
CA TYR A 387 -21.18 -1.19 -3.82
C TYR A 387 -19.65 -1.26 -3.83
N MET A 388 -19.12 -2.45 -3.58
CA MET A 388 -17.68 -2.72 -3.51
C MET A 388 -17.16 -3.49 -4.73
N PHE A 389 -18.09 -4.07 -5.51
CA PHE A 389 -17.80 -4.82 -6.74
C PHE A 389 -18.74 -4.40 -7.84
N GLU A 390 -18.23 -4.24 -9.07
CA GLU A 390 -19.06 -4.06 -10.27
C GLU A 390 -18.49 -4.81 -11.47
N LEU A 391 -19.37 -5.19 -12.39
CA LEU A 391 -18.94 -5.76 -13.68
C LEU A 391 -18.39 -4.65 -14.57
N LEU A 392 -17.23 -4.89 -15.14
CA LEU A 392 -16.69 -4.07 -16.22
C LEU A 392 -17.45 -4.37 -17.52
N LYS A 393 -17.68 -3.33 -18.30
CA LYS A 393 -18.45 -3.42 -19.57
C LYS A 393 -17.60 -3.93 -20.72
#